data_6760009d2f80636ed0268a9e461c0671
#
_entry.id   6760009d2f80636ed0268a9e461c0671
#
_cell.length_a   1.000
_cell.length_b   1.000
_cell.length_c   1.000
_cell.angle_alpha   90.00
_cell.angle_beta   90.00
_cell.angle_gamma   90.00
#
_symmetry.space_group_name_H-M   'P 1'
#
loop_
_entity.id
_entity.type
_entity.pdbx_description
1 polymer ?
#
loop_
_entity_poly.entity_id
_entity_poly.type
_entity_poly.pdbx_seq_one_letter_code
_entity_poly.pdbx_strand_id
1 'polypeptide(L)'
;REMSQSAAVTAGKAAGREAAGDAKQLPKAVGENLTKMGMGLAVVGVAAAGAGYAMDAKRFAFSYLIGFLYVATIALGGLCFVQIQHLVKAGWSVVARRQAEWAAGIMPGVAILFAPVIAFSHTIYHHWMGEEAAHDPILQHKAGYLNPNFFYARAALYLVLWVGLALFFTRTSRQQDES
;
A
#
# COMPACT_ATOMS: atom_id res chain seq x y z
N ARG A 1 -14.72 -45.68 29.43
CA ARG A 1 -15.15 -45.49 28.02
C ARG A 1 -15.21 -43.99 27.64
N GLU A 2 -15.68 -43.11 28.52
CA GLU A 2 -15.79 -41.66 28.26
C GLU A 2 -14.46 -40.96 28.04
N MET A 3 -13.40 -41.30 28.80
CA MET A 3 -12.06 -40.69 28.63
C MET A 3 -11.43 -41.01 27.27
N SER A 4 -11.68 -42.20 26.71
CA SER A 4 -11.18 -42.60 25.39
C SER A 4 -11.89 -41.86 24.26
N GLN A 5 -13.19 -41.57 24.40
CA GLN A 5 -13.94 -40.78 23.42
C GLN A 5 -13.54 -39.30 23.43
N SER A 6 -13.29 -38.72 24.60
CA SER A 6 -12.84 -37.34 24.74
C SER A 6 -11.47 -37.14 24.11
N ALA A 7 -10.53 -38.06 24.30
CA ALA A 7 -9.21 -38.02 23.66
C ALA A 7 -9.27 -38.11 22.13
N ALA A 8 -10.15 -38.99 21.60
CA ALA A 8 -10.33 -39.13 20.15
C ALA A 8 -10.95 -37.89 19.50
N VAL A 9 -11.91 -37.25 20.17
CA VAL A 9 -12.53 -35.97 19.69
C VAL A 9 -11.50 -34.85 19.71
N THR A 10 -10.67 -34.77 20.75
CA THR A 10 -9.63 -33.73 20.86
C THR A 10 -8.53 -33.92 19.79
N ALA A 11 -8.10 -35.16 19.55
CA ALA A 11 -7.14 -35.49 18.49
C ALA A 11 -7.68 -35.20 17.08
N GLY A 12 -8.97 -35.52 16.82
CA GLY A 12 -9.62 -35.21 15.57
C GLY A 12 -9.73 -33.69 15.31
N LYS A 13 -10.00 -32.91 16.38
CA LYS A 13 -10.06 -31.45 16.32
C LYS A 13 -8.69 -30.81 16.11
N ALA A 14 -7.65 -31.39 16.69
CA ALA A 14 -6.27 -30.95 16.48
C ALA A 14 -5.79 -31.24 15.05
N ALA A 15 -6.01 -32.46 14.55
CA ALA A 15 -5.70 -32.84 13.17
C ALA A 15 -6.48 -32.01 12.13
N GLY A 16 -7.75 -31.69 12.41
CA GLY A 16 -8.55 -30.81 11.56
C GLY A 16 -8.03 -29.35 11.55
N ARG A 17 -7.49 -28.87 12.68
CA ARG A 17 -6.85 -27.54 12.76
C ARG A 17 -5.50 -27.49 12.01
N GLU A 18 -4.69 -28.54 12.12
CA GLU A 18 -3.43 -28.66 11.36
C GLU A 18 -3.67 -28.74 9.86
N ALA A 19 -4.61 -29.58 9.41
CA ALA A 19 -4.99 -29.68 8.01
C ALA A 19 -5.57 -28.37 7.45
N ALA A 20 -6.37 -27.63 8.23
CA ALA A 20 -6.89 -26.32 7.87
C ALA A 20 -5.77 -25.24 7.86
N GLY A 21 -4.78 -25.35 8.74
CA GLY A 21 -3.59 -24.48 8.76
C GLY A 21 -2.71 -24.70 7.53
N ASP A 22 -2.52 -25.94 7.13
CA ASP A 22 -1.69 -26.31 5.96
C ASP A 22 -2.38 -25.94 4.63
N ALA A 23 -3.70 -26.09 4.55
CA ALA A 23 -4.50 -25.64 3.40
C ALA A 23 -4.54 -24.11 3.24
N LYS A 24 -4.22 -23.37 4.30
CA LYS A 24 -4.22 -21.89 4.31
C LYS A 24 -2.87 -21.29 3.87
N GLN A 25 -1.82 -22.10 3.79
CA GLN A 25 -0.49 -21.67 3.36
C GLN A 25 -0.24 -22.08 1.90
N LEU A 26 0.18 -21.12 1.09
CA LEU A 26 0.68 -21.42 -0.26
C LEU A 26 1.84 -22.42 -0.15
N PRO A 27 1.91 -23.46 -1.02
CA PRO A 27 3.07 -24.32 -1.08
C PRO A 27 4.36 -23.50 -1.12
N LYS A 28 5.34 -23.82 -0.27
CA LYS A 28 6.58 -23.05 -0.14
C LYS A 28 7.25 -22.76 -1.49
N ALA A 29 7.23 -23.75 -2.40
CA ALA A 29 7.76 -23.60 -3.75
C ALA A 29 7.04 -22.51 -4.57
N VAL A 30 5.72 -22.35 -4.41
CA VAL A 30 4.94 -21.31 -5.11
C VAL A 30 5.28 -19.94 -4.51
N GLY A 31 5.38 -19.84 -3.18
CA GLY A 31 5.74 -18.60 -2.50
C GLY A 31 7.16 -18.13 -2.90
N GLU A 32 8.13 -19.04 -2.92
CA GLU A 32 9.51 -18.73 -3.35
C GLU A 32 9.58 -18.28 -4.82
N ASN A 33 8.85 -18.94 -5.72
CA ASN A 33 8.82 -18.56 -7.13
C ASN A 33 8.17 -17.18 -7.33
N LEU A 34 7.07 -16.89 -6.64
CA LEU A 34 6.44 -15.56 -6.68
C LEU A 34 7.38 -14.47 -6.15
N THR A 35 8.11 -14.74 -5.09
CA THR A 35 9.10 -13.80 -4.54
C THR A 35 10.24 -13.55 -5.53
N LYS A 36 10.79 -14.60 -6.16
CA LYS A 36 11.83 -14.48 -7.18
C LYS A 36 11.35 -13.70 -8.40
N MET A 37 10.12 -13.98 -8.88
CA MET A 37 9.51 -13.22 -9.97
C MET A 37 9.30 -11.75 -9.59
N GLY A 38 8.82 -11.47 -8.38
CA GLY A 38 8.64 -10.11 -7.87
C GLY A 38 9.96 -9.35 -7.79
N MET A 39 11.02 -9.98 -7.29
CA MET A 39 12.37 -9.40 -7.26
C MET A 39 12.92 -9.14 -8.66
N GLY A 40 12.75 -10.09 -9.58
CA GLY A 40 13.15 -9.91 -10.98
C GLY A 40 12.46 -8.73 -11.64
N LEU A 41 11.13 -8.61 -11.47
CA LEU A 41 10.35 -7.48 -11.97
C LEU A 41 10.78 -6.14 -11.33
N ALA A 42 11.10 -6.14 -10.04
CA ALA A 42 11.59 -4.95 -9.35
C ALA A 42 12.94 -4.48 -9.92
N VAL A 43 13.88 -5.41 -10.18
CA VAL A 43 15.18 -5.08 -10.79
C VAL A 43 14.99 -4.51 -12.19
N VAL A 44 14.16 -5.14 -13.03
CA VAL A 44 13.84 -4.64 -14.36
C VAL A 44 13.18 -3.27 -14.30
N GLY A 45 12.25 -3.07 -13.36
CA GLY A 45 11.58 -1.79 -13.15
C GLY A 45 12.55 -0.66 -12.76
N VAL A 46 13.49 -0.96 -11.85
CA VAL A 46 14.53 0.02 -11.43
C VAL A 46 15.48 0.34 -12.59
N ALA A 47 15.90 -0.68 -13.36
CA ALA A 47 16.75 -0.47 -14.53
C ALA A 47 16.05 0.37 -15.62
N ALA A 48 14.78 0.08 -15.91
CA ALA A 48 13.97 0.85 -16.84
C ALA A 48 13.74 2.29 -16.36
N ALA A 49 13.54 2.49 -15.06
CA ALA A 49 13.42 3.81 -14.45
C ALA A 49 14.73 4.63 -14.61
N GLY A 50 15.88 4.00 -14.35
CA GLY A 50 17.20 4.63 -14.55
C GLY A 50 17.47 5.01 -16.01
N ALA A 51 17.13 4.13 -16.95
CA ALA A 51 17.25 4.40 -18.37
C ALA A 51 16.32 5.55 -18.80
N GLY A 52 15.06 5.54 -18.36
CA GLY A 52 14.10 6.61 -18.65
C GLY A 52 14.53 7.98 -18.11
N TYR A 53 15.10 8.01 -16.91
CA TYR A 53 15.66 9.22 -16.34
C TYR A 53 16.85 9.76 -17.15
N ALA A 54 17.76 8.87 -17.60
CA ALA A 54 18.92 9.24 -18.40
C ALA A 54 18.55 9.80 -19.79
N MET A 55 17.42 9.35 -20.36
CA MET A 55 16.94 9.80 -21.65
C MET A 55 16.25 11.17 -21.57
N ASP A 56 15.35 11.38 -20.63
CA ASP A 56 14.59 12.62 -20.43
C ASP A 56 14.05 12.67 -19.00
N ALA A 57 14.74 13.40 -18.12
CA ALA A 57 14.38 13.52 -16.71
C ALA A 57 13.00 14.16 -16.50
N LYS A 58 12.59 15.12 -17.35
CA LYS A 58 11.29 15.78 -17.25
C LYS A 58 10.16 14.81 -17.61
N ARG A 59 10.29 14.14 -18.73
CA ARG A 59 9.32 13.13 -19.19
C ARG A 59 9.22 11.95 -18.20
N PHE A 60 10.37 11.54 -17.66
CA PHE A 60 10.43 10.51 -16.63
C PHE A 60 9.64 10.92 -15.37
N ALA A 61 9.82 12.16 -14.86
CA ALA A 61 9.14 12.63 -13.67
C ALA A 61 7.61 12.55 -13.79
N PHE A 62 7.03 12.96 -14.93
CA PHE A 62 5.59 12.85 -15.17
C PHE A 62 5.11 11.40 -15.34
N SER A 63 5.88 10.57 -16.05
CA SER A 63 5.56 9.14 -16.21
C SER A 63 5.60 8.41 -14.88
N TYR A 64 6.61 8.73 -14.05
CA TYR A 64 6.72 8.18 -12.70
C TYR A 64 5.54 8.59 -11.82
N LEU A 65 5.11 9.84 -11.86
CA LEU A 65 3.95 10.32 -11.11
C LEU A 65 2.68 9.54 -11.48
N ILE A 66 2.46 9.26 -12.78
CA ILE A 66 1.30 8.46 -13.21
C ILE A 66 1.37 7.05 -12.65
N GLY A 67 2.53 6.38 -12.75
CA GLY A 67 2.73 5.05 -12.18
C GLY A 67 2.56 5.03 -10.65
N PHE A 68 3.11 6.02 -9.97
CA PHE A 68 2.93 6.20 -8.53
C PHE A 68 1.45 6.34 -8.15
N LEU A 69 0.71 7.22 -8.84
CA LEU A 69 -0.71 7.44 -8.58
C LEU A 69 -1.53 6.17 -8.80
N TYR A 70 -1.19 5.35 -9.79
CA TYR A 70 -1.85 4.08 -10.03
C TYR A 70 -1.71 3.13 -8.82
N VAL A 71 -0.49 2.95 -8.30
CA VAL A 71 -0.24 2.10 -7.13
C VAL A 71 -0.87 2.70 -5.87
N ALA A 72 -0.76 4.02 -5.68
CA ALA A 72 -1.32 4.72 -4.53
C ALA A 72 -2.85 4.63 -4.48
N THR A 73 -3.54 4.74 -5.63
CA THR A 73 -5.01 4.63 -5.69
C THR A 73 -5.50 3.22 -5.37
N ILE A 74 -4.78 2.18 -5.79
CA ILE A 74 -5.10 0.79 -5.42
C ILE A 74 -4.95 0.60 -3.91
N ALA A 75 -3.85 1.06 -3.32
CA ALA A 75 -3.61 0.94 -1.89
C ALA A 75 -4.63 1.72 -1.05
N LEU A 76 -4.96 2.95 -1.46
CA LEU A 76 -5.98 3.79 -0.81
C LEU A 76 -7.38 3.20 -0.97
N GLY A 77 -7.72 2.68 -2.15
CA GLY A 77 -8.98 1.99 -2.40
C GLY A 77 -9.16 0.76 -1.50
N GLY A 78 -8.10 -0.05 -1.37
CA GLY A 78 -8.06 -1.17 -0.43
C GLY A 78 -8.24 -0.73 1.02
N LEU A 79 -7.53 0.31 1.44
CA LEU A 79 -7.64 0.86 2.79
C LEU A 79 -9.05 1.40 3.08
N CYS A 80 -9.63 2.16 2.16
CA CYS A 80 -10.99 2.68 2.26
C CYS A 80 -12.02 1.55 2.38
N PHE A 81 -11.89 0.52 1.53
CA PHE A 81 -12.76 -0.65 1.58
C PHE A 81 -12.69 -1.37 2.92
N VAL A 82 -11.49 -1.61 3.46
CA VAL A 82 -11.29 -2.25 4.77
C VAL A 82 -11.93 -1.43 5.88
N GLN A 83 -11.79 -0.10 5.86
CA GLN A 83 -12.42 0.79 6.86
C GLN A 83 -13.94 0.68 6.82
N ILE A 84 -14.55 0.71 5.63
CA ILE A 84 -16.00 0.55 5.47
C ILE A 84 -16.46 -0.80 6.01
N GLN A 85 -15.74 -1.89 5.71
CA GLN A 85 -16.10 -3.23 6.18
C GLN A 85 -16.06 -3.37 7.70
N HIS A 86 -15.10 -2.73 8.35
CA HIS A 86 -15.03 -2.68 9.81
C HIS A 86 -16.16 -1.84 10.41
N LEU A 87 -16.51 -0.73 9.76
CA LEU A 87 -17.57 0.17 10.24
C LEU A 87 -18.95 -0.50 10.18
N VAL A 88 -19.26 -1.20 9.10
CA VAL A 88 -20.57 -1.89 8.90
C VAL A 88 -20.61 -3.29 9.49
N LYS A 89 -19.52 -3.79 10.10
CA LYS A 89 -19.39 -5.16 10.65
C LYS A 89 -19.86 -6.23 9.66
N ALA A 90 -19.49 -6.09 8.39
CA ALA A 90 -19.95 -6.96 7.32
C ALA A 90 -19.34 -8.37 7.41
N GLY A 91 -20.17 -9.38 7.68
CA GLY A 91 -19.75 -10.78 7.73
C GLY A 91 -19.74 -11.51 6.38
N TRP A 92 -20.43 -10.98 5.37
CA TRP A 92 -20.58 -11.62 4.04
C TRP A 92 -19.37 -11.43 3.12
N SER A 93 -18.54 -10.45 3.37
CA SER A 93 -17.47 -10.01 2.44
C SER A 93 -16.07 -10.48 2.84
N VAL A 94 -15.94 -11.57 3.61
CA VAL A 94 -14.66 -12.05 4.15
C VAL A 94 -13.58 -12.24 3.09
N VAL A 95 -13.93 -12.78 1.92
CA VAL A 95 -12.98 -13.01 0.81
C VAL A 95 -12.52 -11.69 0.19
N ALA A 96 -13.45 -10.77 -0.08
CA ALA A 96 -13.16 -9.46 -0.67
C ALA A 96 -12.35 -8.58 0.31
N ARG A 97 -12.67 -8.65 1.61
CA ARG A 97 -11.94 -7.94 2.66
C ARG A 97 -10.47 -8.36 2.70
N ARG A 98 -10.17 -9.65 2.56
CA ARG A 98 -8.78 -10.15 2.59
C ARG A 98 -7.94 -9.63 1.42
N GLN A 99 -8.52 -9.55 0.22
CA GLN A 99 -7.82 -8.94 -0.93
C GLN A 99 -7.58 -7.43 -0.72
N ALA A 100 -8.57 -6.72 -0.16
CA ALA A 100 -8.45 -5.31 0.16
C ALA A 100 -7.40 -5.05 1.26
N GLU A 101 -7.28 -5.93 2.26
CA GLU A 101 -6.24 -5.88 3.29
C GLU A 101 -4.83 -6.03 2.69
N TRP A 102 -4.67 -6.89 1.68
CA TRP A 102 -3.39 -7.02 0.96
C TRP A 102 -3.07 -5.75 0.19
N ALA A 103 -4.06 -5.16 -0.50
CA ALA A 103 -3.87 -3.90 -1.19
C ALA A 103 -3.54 -2.76 -0.22
N ALA A 104 -4.23 -2.66 0.92
CA ALA A 104 -3.92 -1.71 1.98
C ALA A 104 -2.53 -1.93 2.59
N GLY A 105 -2.07 -3.18 2.68
CA GLY A 105 -0.76 -3.56 3.20
C GLY A 105 0.43 -3.03 2.36
N ILE A 106 0.19 -2.60 1.12
CA ILE A 106 1.19 -1.95 0.26
C ILE A 106 1.48 -0.50 0.71
N MET A 107 0.64 0.10 1.55
CA MET A 107 0.73 1.53 1.91
C MET A 107 2.11 1.98 2.43
N PRO A 108 2.86 1.21 3.26
CA PRO A 108 4.22 1.58 3.63
C PRO A 108 5.16 1.65 2.41
N GLY A 109 4.98 0.76 1.42
CA GLY A 109 5.69 0.81 0.15
C GLY A 109 5.35 2.06 -0.67
N VAL A 110 4.07 2.47 -0.68
CA VAL A 110 3.63 3.72 -1.33
C VAL A 110 4.32 4.94 -0.71
N ALA A 111 4.51 4.96 0.62
CA ALA A 111 5.23 6.03 1.28
C ALA A 111 6.70 6.12 0.82
N ILE A 112 7.37 4.99 0.60
CA ILE A 112 8.73 4.94 0.04
C ILE A 112 8.73 5.39 -1.43
N LEU A 113 7.79 4.92 -2.22
CA LEU A 113 7.63 5.30 -3.63
C LEU A 113 7.27 6.78 -3.82
N PHE A 114 6.86 7.47 -2.78
CA PHE A 114 6.63 8.91 -2.84
C PHE A 114 7.93 9.74 -2.82
N ALA A 115 9.05 9.17 -2.38
CA ALA A 115 10.34 9.89 -2.31
C ALA A 115 10.80 10.47 -3.66
N PRO A 116 10.76 9.76 -4.81
CA PRO A 116 11.05 10.37 -6.10
C PRO A 116 10.08 11.49 -6.50
N VAL A 117 8.80 11.42 -6.11
CA VAL A 117 7.83 12.49 -6.36
C VAL A 117 8.26 13.78 -5.63
N ILE A 118 8.77 13.65 -4.40
CA ILE A 118 9.36 14.79 -3.66
C ILE A 118 10.61 15.29 -4.37
N ALA A 119 11.50 14.40 -4.79
CA ALA A 119 12.75 14.77 -5.48
C ALA A 119 12.50 15.54 -6.77
N PHE A 120 11.47 15.16 -7.52
CA PHE A 120 11.08 15.82 -8.78
C PHE A 120 9.96 16.85 -8.62
N SER A 121 9.61 17.23 -7.39
CA SER A 121 8.48 18.13 -7.12
C SER A 121 8.60 19.47 -7.84
N HIS A 122 9.77 20.08 -7.89
CA HIS A 122 10.02 21.32 -8.63
C HIS A 122 9.83 21.17 -10.15
N THR A 123 10.11 20.00 -10.70
CA THR A 123 9.88 19.72 -12.13
C THR A 123 8.40 19.44 -12.41
N ILE A 124 7.76 18.67 -11.54
CA ILE A 124 6.35 18.28 -11.68
C ILE A 124 5.42 19.47 -11.43
N TYR A 125 5.71 20.25 -10.40
CA TYR A 125 4.87 21.35 -9.91
C TYR A 125 5.48 22.73 -10.19
N HIS A 126 6.33 22.84 -11.25
CA HIS A 126 7.06 24.07 -11.57
C HIS A 126 6.15 25.30 -11.72
N HIS A 127 4.90 25.10 -12.14
CA HIS A 127 3.94 26.18 -12.35
C HIS A 127 3.64 27.00 -11.07
N TRP A 128 3.62 26.36 -9.91
CA TRP A 128 3.36 27.03 -8.63
C TRP A 128 4.53 26.96 -7.64
N MET A 129 5.53 26.13 -7.92
CA MET A 129 6.80 26.07 -7.15
C MET A 129 7.93 26.86 -7.81
N GLY A 130 7.76 27.28 -9.06
CA GLY A 130 8.74 28.05 -9.83
C GLY A 130 8.62 29.56 -9.62
N GLU A 131 9.56 30.30 -10.21
CA GLU A 131 9.59 31.76 -10.16
C GLU A 131 8.37 32.42 -10.84
N GLU A 132 7.74 31.74 -11.79
CA GLU A 132 6.53 32.18 -12.47
C GLU A 132 5.35 32.41 -11.51
N ALA A 133 5.31 31.66 -10.39
CA ALA A 133 4.27 31.81 -9.37
C ALA A 133 4.27 33.20 -8.71
N ALA A 134 5.40 33.86 -8.66
CA ALA A 134 5.54 35.20 -8.09
C ALA A 134 4.90 36.30 -8.95
N HIS A 135 4.66 36.02 -10.22
CA HIS A 135 4.07 36.98 -11.18
C HIS A 135 2.59 36.71 -11.50
N ASP A 136 2.03 35.58 -11.01
CA ASP A 136 0.61 35.24 -11.22
C ASP A 136 -0.25 35.70 -10.03
N PRO A 137 -1.17 36.69 -10.20
CA PRO A 137 -2.04 37.18 -9.13
C PRO A 137 -2.92 36.10 -8.51
N ILE A 138 -3.32 35.07 -9.30
CA ILE A 138 -4.17 33.97 -8.83
C ILE A 138 -3.38 33.07 -7.88
N LEU A 139 -2.11 32.78 -8.23
CA LEU A 139 -1.25 31.96 -7.40
C LEU A 139 -0.82 32.69 -6.12
N GLN A 140 -0.57 33.99 -6.20
CA GLN A 140 -0.29 34.82 -5.01
C GLN A 140 -1.44 34.81 -4.01
N HIS A 141 -2.69 34.90 -4.48
CA HIS A 141 -3.85 34.80 -3.61
C HIS A 141 -3.98 33.44 -2.91
N LYS A 142 -3.43 32.39 -3.50
CA LYS A 142 -3.42 31.02 -2.96
C LYS A 142 -2.09 30.63 -2.30
N ALA A 143 -1.14 31.52 -2.16
CA ALA A 143 0.21 31.26 -1.64
C ALA A 143 0.19 30.69 -0.20
N GLY A 144 -0.82 30.99 0.59
CA GLY A 144 -1.00 30.40 1.92
C GLY A 144 -1.19 28.87 1.88
N TYR A 145 -1.81 28.34 0.80
CA TYR A 145 -2.06 26.92 0.61
C TYR A 145 -1.07 26.27 -0.38
N LEU A 146 -0.74 26.98 -1.45
CA LEU A 146 0.15 26.53 -2.52
C LEU A 146 1.59 27.05 -2.28
N ASN A 147 2.23 26.59 -1.20
CA ASN A 147 3.64 26.80 -0.95
C ASN A 147 4.36 25.47 -0.70
N PRO A 148 5.64 25.35 -1.05
CA PRO A 148 6.39 24.11 -0.94
C PRO A 148 6.42 23.52 0.48
N ASN A 149 6.63 24.35 1.48
CA ASN A 149 6.72 23.89 2.88
C ASN A 149 5.40 23.28 3.35
N PHE A 150 4.28 23.94 3.06
CA PHE A 150 2.96 23.43 3.43
C PHE A 150 2.58 22.18 2.63
N PHE A 151 3.00 22.09 1.36
CA PHE A 151 2.83 20.90 0.54
C PHE A 151 3.53 19.69 1.16
N TYR A 152 4.81 19.82 1.52
CA TYR A 152 5.57 18.72 2.14
C TYR A 152 5.03 18.33 3.52
N ALA A 153 4.70 19.31 4.35
CA ALA A 153 4.10 19.04 5.66
C ALA A 153 2.77 18.28 5.55
N ARG A 154 1.91 18.70 4.64
CA ARG A 154 0.62 18.06 4.37
C ARG A 154 0.78 16.67 3.77
N ALA A 155 1.70 16.48 2.81
CA ALA A 155 1.99 15.18 2.23
C ALA A 155 2.52 14.20 3.27
N ALA A 156 3.44 14.63 4.12
CA ALA A 156 3.96 13.83 5.22
C ALA A 156 2.85 13.44 6.22
N LEU A 157 1.98 14.38 6.59
CA LEU A 157 0.85 14.11 7.48
C LEU A 157 -0.08 13.04 6.89
N TYR A 158 -0.45 13.17 5.61
CA TYR A 158 -1.34 12.19 4.97
C TYR A 158 -0.69 10.81 4.87
N LEU A 159 0.59 10.72 4.49
CA LEU A 159 1.29 9.45 4.43
C LEU A 159 1.38 8.77 5.80
N VAL A 160 1.71 9.52 6.85
CA VAL A 160 1.75 9.00 8.23
C VAL A 160 0.38 8.48 8.66
N LEU A 161 -0.69 9.23 8.40
CA LEU A 161 -2.06 8.80 8.71
C LEU A 161 -2.45 7.55 7.94
N TRP A 162 -2.22 7.49 6.63
CA TRP A 162 -2.58 6.35 5.80
C TRP A 162 -1.78 5.09 6.15
N VAL A 163 -0.47 5.23 6.36
CA VAL A 163 0.37 4.12 6.82
C VAL A 163 -0.06 3.65 8.21
N GLY A 164 -0.31 4.57 9.14
CA GLY A 164 -0.78 4.25 10.48
C GLY A 164 -2.11 3.48 10.47
N LEU A 165 -3.09 3.94 9.69
CA LEU A 165 -4.37 3.27 9.51
C LEU A 165 -4.20 1.90 8.85
N ALA A 166 -3.41 1.78 7.80
CA ALA A 166 -3.15 0.51 7.12
C ALA A 166 -2.54 -0.52 8.07
N LEU A 167 -1.54 -0.12 8.85
CA LEU A 167 -0.91 -1.00 9.85
C LEU A 167 -1.86 -1.37 10.98
N PHE A 168 -2.67 -0.42 11.45
CA PHE A 168 -3.66 -0.66 12.50
C PHE A 168 -4.68 -1.72 12.07
N PHE A 169 -5.33 -1.54 10.92
CA PHE A 169 -6.35 -2.47 10.42
C PHE A 169 -5.75 -3.83 10.07
N THR A 170 -4.56 -3.89 9.46
CA THR A 170 -3.89 -5.15 9.15
C THR A 170 -3.54 -5.94 10.41
N ARG A 171 -3.08 -5.27 11.47
CA ARG A 171 -2.78 -5.94 12.76
C ARG A 171 -4.05 -6.43 13.44
N THR A 172 -5.09 -5.62 13.49
CA THR A 172 -6.38 -5.97 14.11
C THR A 172 -7.03 -7.16 13.40
N SER A 173 -6.98 -7.20 12.06
CA SER A 173 -7.51 -8.32 11.28
C SER A 173 -6.76 -9.63 11.56
N ARG A 174 -5.43 -9.59 11.66
CA ARG A 174 -4.63 -10.78 12.01
C ARG A 174 -4.95 -11.32 13.40
N GLN A 175 -5.14 -10.47 14.39
CA GLN A 175 -5.51 -10.86 15.74
C GLN A 175 -6.89 -11.54 15.81
N GLN A 176 -7.83 -11.08 14.97
CA GLN A 176 -9.16 -11.72 14.85
C GLN A 176 -9.12 -13.11 14.21
N ASP A 177 -8.13 -13.37 13.35
CA ASP A 177 -7.96 -14.68 12.71
C ASP A 177 -7.34 -15.73 13.68
N GLU A 178 -6.66 -15.29 14.74
CA GLU A 178 -5.99 -16.13 15.73
C GLU A 178 -6.87 -16.46 16.96
N SER A 179 -7.95 -15.71 17.17
CA SER A 179 -8.91 -15.88 18.29
C SER A 179 -10.10 -16.75 17.89
#